data_0c5334f5c52118efe48883a80b94f305
#
_entry.id   0c5334f5c52118efe48883a80b94f305
#
_cell.length_a   1.000
_cell.length_b   1.000
_cell.length_c   1.000
_cell.angle_alpha   90.00
_cell.angle_beta   90.00
_cell.angle_gamma   90.00
#
_symmetry.space_group_name_H-M   'P 1'
#
loop_
_entity.id
_entity.type
_entity.pdbx_description
1 polymer ?
#
loop_
_entity_poly.entity_id
_entity_poly.type
_entity_poly.pdbx_seq_one_letter_code
_entity_poly.pdbx_strand_id
1 'polypeptide(L)'
;KIGKKSIVCLREPSLGPSFGMKGGAAGGGYAQVVPMEQINLHFTGDFHAITSAHNLLSALIDNHIYWGNKLNIDVRRIVWKRVLDMNDRALRSININLGGVANGFPREDGFDITVASEIMAIFCLANNLEDLESRIGNITVAYTRDKKPIYAKDLKAQGPMTVSYTHLTLPTTTI
;
A
#
# COMPACT_ATOMS: atom_id res chain seq x y z
N LYS A 1 -5.44 -32.84 -16.81
CA LYS A 1 -5.93 -33.32 -18.12
C LYS A 1 -7.19 -34.21 -17.98
N ILE A 2 -8.12 -33.75 -17.14
CA ILE A 2 -9.38 -34.50 -16.87
C ILE A 2 -10.58 -33.95 -17.67
N GLY A 3 -10.32 -33.06 -18.66
CA GLY A 3 -11.35 -32.48 -19.53
C GLY A 3 -12.36 -31.55 -18.83
N LYS A 4 -12.06 -31.07 -17.63
CA LYS A 4 -12.93 -30.15 -16.89
C LYS A 4 -12.43 -28.71 -16.99
N LYS A 5 -13.36 -27.76 -17.01
CA LYS A 5 -13.04 -26.34 -16.84
C LYS A 5 -12.58 -26.12 -15.40
N SER A 6 -11.51 -25.39 -15.22
CA SER A 6 -10.94 -25.10 -13.91
C SER A 6 -10.46 -23.64 -13.84
N ILE A 7 -10.49 -23.08 -12.65
CA ILE A 7 -9.95 -21.75 -12.33
C ILE A 7 -8.83 -21.95 -11.32
N VAL A 8 -7.69 -21.30 -11.54
CA VAL A 8 -6.60 -21.29 -10.58
C VAL A 8 -6.68 -20.01 -9.73
N CYS A 9 -6.57 -20.19 -8.41
CA CYS A 9 -6.46 -19.08 -7.46
C CYS A 9 -5.02 -19.06 -6.93
N LEU A 10 -4.30 -18.00 -7.23
CA LEU A 10 -2.90 -17.83 -6.86
C LEU A 10 -2.75 -16.76 -5.76
N ARG A 11 -1.66 -16.85 -5.01
CA ARG A 11 -1.25 -15.82 -4.06
C ARG A 11 -0.04 -15.10 -4.63
N GLU A 12 -0.07 -13.77 -4.62
CA GLU A 12 1.08 -12.97 -4.96
C GLU A 12 2.12 -13.02 -3.83
N PRO A 13 3.38 -13.44 -4.09
CA PRO A 13 4.43 -13.42 -3.10
C PRO A 13 4.97 -12.01 -2.96
N SER A 14 5.29 -11.60 -1.72
CA SER A 14 6.06 -10.38 -1.49
C SER A 14 7.51 -10.58 -1.93
N LEU A 15 8.14 -9.51 -2.41
CA LEU A 15 9.56 -9.50 -2.71
C LEU A 15 10.39 -9.61 -1.42
N GLY A 16 11.48 -10.36 -1.50
CA GLY A 16 12.45 -10.52 -0.45
C GLY A 16 13.86 -10.69 -1.03
N PRO A 17 14.91 -10.69 -0.20
CA PRO A 17 16.28 -10.80 -0.66
C PRO A 17 16.59 -12.14 -1.34
N SER A 18 15.72 -13.14 -1.19
CA SER A 18 15.85 -14.47 -1.83
C SER A 18 14.61 -14.75 -2.66
N PHE A 19 14.70 -14.54 -3.95
CA PHE A 19 13.63 -14.81 -4.90
C PHE A 19 13.25 -16.30 -4.92
N GLY A 20 11.96 -16.58 -4.86
CA GLY A 20 11.42 -17.92 -5.01
C GLY A 20 11.60 -18.88 -3.83
N MET A 21 12.29 -18.49 -2.77
CA MET A 21 12.50 -19.36 -1.61
C MET A 21 11.29 -19.43 -0.67
N LYS A 22 10.38 -18.49 -0.73
CA LYS A 22 9.22 -18.44 0.15
C LYS A 22 7.93 -18.42 -0.67
N GLY A 23 7.58 -19.60 -1.20
CA GLY A 23 6.30 -19.86 -1.84
C GLY A 23 6.01 -18.98 -3.06
N GLY A 24 6.59 -19.31 -4.20
CA GLY A 24 6.25 -18.67 -5.46
C GLY A 24 4.76 -18.86 -5.81
N ALA A 25 4.13 -17.83 -6.37
CA ALA A 25 2.72 -17.88 -6.78
C ALA A 25 2.46 -18.92 -7.88
N ALA A 26 3.46 -19.19 -8.72
CA ALA A 26 3.35 -20.13 -9.84
C ALA A 26 3.37 -21.61 -9.42
N GLY A 27 3.58 -21.92 -8.14
CA GLY A 27 3.73 -23.30 -7.67
C GLY A 27 5.16 -23.83 -7.71
N GLY A 28 5.33 -25.12 -7.46
CA GLY A 28 6.66 -25.74 -7.38
C GLY A 28 6.68 -27.18 -7.89
N GLY A 29 7.92 -27.73 -8.06
CA GLY A 29 8.12 -29.08 -8.57
C GLY A 29 7.64 -29.26 -10.00
N TYR A 30 6.87 -30.31 -10.25
CA TYR A 30 6.36 -30.64 -11.58
C TYR A 30 5.04 -29.96 -11.95
N ALA A 31 4.44 -29.19 -11.04
CA ALA A 31 3.18 -28.50 -11.25
C ALA A 31 3.37 -26.99 -11.10
N GLN A 32 3.56 -26.31 -12.22
CA GLN A 32 3.77 -24.87 -12.26
C GLN A 32 2.77 -24.20 -13.21
N VAL A 33 2.35 -22.99 -12.87
CA VAL A 33 1.59 -22.09 -13.75
C VAL A 33 2.57 -21.28 -14.58
N VAL A 34 2.35 -21.20 -15.86
CA VAL A 34 3.20 -20.44 -16.80
C VAL A 34 2.48 -19.16 -17.24
N PRO A 35 3.18 -18.05 -17.46
CA PRO A 35 4.64 -17.85 -17.38
C PRO A 35 5.12 -17.64 -15.92
N MET A 36 5.95 -18.56 -15.43
CA MET A 36 6.34 -18.64 -14.03
C MET A 36 7.14 -17.42 -13.56
N GLU A 37 8.12 -17.00 -14.35
CA GLU A 37 9.02 -15.89 -14.01
C GLU A 37 8.24 -14.58 -13.87
N GLN A 38 7.37 -14.30 -14.81
CA GLN A 38 6.55 -13.09 -14.81
C GLN A 38 5.60 -13.08 -13.62
N ILE A 39 4.93 -14.21 -13.35
CA ILE A 39 4.00 -14.34 -12.22
C ILE A 39 4.72 -14.15 -10.88
N ASN A 40 5.94 -14.63 -10.73
CA ASN A 40 6.70 -14.51 -9.49
C ASN A 40 7.36 -13.15 -9.29
N LEU A 41 7.61 -12.39 -10.36
CA LEU A 41 8.29 -11.10 -10.29
C LEU A 41 7.30 -9.93 -10.26
N HIS A 42 6.25 -9.99 -11.06
CA HIS A 42 5.25 -8.94 -11.12
C HIS A 42 3.90 -9.52 -11.57
N PHE A 43 3.05 -9.82 -10.62
CA PHE A 43 1.85 -10.61 -10.86
C PHE A 43 0.78 -9.87 -11.67
N THR A 44 0.07 -8.91 -11.07
CA THR A 44 -1.06 -8.19 -11.70
C THR A 44 -0.88 -6.67 -11.66
N GLY A 45 0.12 -6.16 -10.96
CA GLY A 45 0.30 -4.73 -10.69
C GLY A 45 -0.43 -4.23 -9.45
N ASP A 46 -1.18 -5.07 -8.75
CA ASP A 46 -1.92 -4.67 -7.56
C ASP A 46 -1.00 -4.14 -6.46
N PHE A 47 0.13 -4.79 -6.21
CA PHE A 47 1.11 -4.32 -5.22
C PHE A 47 1.69 -2.96 -5.59
N HIS A 48 1.95 -2.73 -6.88
CA HIS A 48 2.40 -1.43 -7.34
C HIS A 48 1.35 -0.34 -7.10
N ALA A 49 0.10 -0.62 -7.43
CA ALA A 49 -1.02 0.29 -7.21
C ALA A 49 -1.25 0.58 -5.72
N ILE A 50 -1.23 -0.46 -4.88
CA ILE A 50 -1.38 -0.34 -3.42
C ILE A 50 -0.22 0.47 -2.83
N THR A 51 1.02 0.19 -3.23
CA THR A 51 2.20 0.95 -2.80
C THR A 51 2.07 2.42 -3.16
N SER A 52 1.64 2.72 -4.38
CA SER A 52 1.47 4.09 -4.87
C SER A 52 0.38 4.83 -4.10
N ALA A 53 -0.80 4.24 -3.93
CA ALA A 53 -1.89 4.83 -3.17
C ALA A 53 -1.54 5.03 -1.69
N HIS A 54 -0.87 4.06 -1.08
CA HIS A 54 -0.45 4.12 0.31
C HIS A 54 0.57 5.25 0.55
N ASN A 55 1.60 5.32 -0.28
CA ASN A 55 2.65 6.32 -0.16
C ASN A 55 2.16 7.72 -0.56
N LEU A 56 1.18 7.83 -1.46
CA LEU A 56 0.51 9.10 -1.73
C LEU A 56 -0.11 9.68 -0.45
N LEU A 57 -0.81 8.86 0.33
CA LEU A 57 -1.39 9.31 1.60
C LEU A 57 -0.31 9.77 2.58
N SER A 58 0.81 9.03 2.70
CA SER A 58 1.96 9.44 3.53
C SER A 58 2.52 10.80 3.09
N ALA A 59 2.67 11.00 1.78
CA ALA A 59 3.16 12.26 1.24
C ALA A 59 2.17 13.42 1.48
N LEU A 60 0.86 13.16 1.39
CA LEU A 60 -0.16 14.17 1.68
C LEU A 60 -0.17 14.59 3.15
N ILE A 61 0.07 13.67 4.08
CA ILE A 61 0.23 14.00 5.50
C ILE A 61 1.40 14.95 5.71
N ASP A 62 2.58 14.61 5.20
CA ASP A 62 3.78 15.45 5.34
C ASP A 62 3.61 16.81 4.65
N ASN A 63 3.00 16.83 3.46
CA ASN A 63 2.67 18.07 2.75
C ASN A 63 1.69 18.95 3.54
N HIS A 64 0.67 18.36 4.16
CA HIS A 64 -0.29 19.09 5.00
C HIS A 64 0.40 19.74 6.20
N ILE A 65 1.31 19.01 6.85
CA ILE A 65 2.09 19.54 7.99
C ILE A 65 2.99 20.68 7.53
N TYR A 66 3.67 20.54 6.39
CA TYR A 66 4.55 21.54 5.83
C TYR A 66 3.83 22.87 5.53
N TRP A 67 2.63 22.81 4.96
CA TRP A 67 1.85 23.97 4.54
C TRP A 67 0.90 24.52 5.64
N GLY A 68 1.27 24.37 6.89
CA GLY A 68 0.64 25.08 8.01
C GLY A 68 -0.27 24.23 8.89
N ASN A 69 -0.34 22.92 8.66
CA ASN A 69 -0.95 21.95 9.58
C ASN A 69 -2.35 22.37 10.12
N LYS A 70 -3.26 22.75 9.25
CA LYS A 70 -4.60 23.25 9.63
C LYS A 70 -5.42 22.25 10.45
N LEU A 71 -5.16 20.94 10.29
CA LEU A 71 -5.79 19.87 11.06
C LEU A 71 -5.17 19.66 12.44
N ASN A 72 -4.14 20.45 12.81
CA ASN A 72 -3.44 20.34 14.09
C ASN A 72 -2.90 18.93 14.38
N ILE A 73 -2.33 18.28 13.36
CA ILE A 73 -1.70 16.96 13.48
C ILE A 73 -0.54 17.05 14.48
N ASP A 74 -0.51 16.15 15.46
CA ASP A 74 0.68 15.93 16.28
C ASP A 74 1.65 15.06 15.51
N VAL A 75 2.78 15.60 15.08
CA VAL A 75 3.80 14.89 14.29
C VAL A 75 4.35 13.63 14.96
N ARG A 76 4.20 13.52 16.29
CA ARG A 76 4.58 12.32 17.07
C ARG A 76 3.47 11.27 17.12
N ARG A 77 2.30 11.55 16.55
CA ARG A 77 1.10 10.72 16.60
C ARG A 77 0.58 10.38 15.21
N ILE A 78 1.46 10.39 14.23
CA ILE A 78 1.18 9.87 12.90
C ILE A 78 1.29 8.36 12.98
N VAL A 79 0.22 7.65 12.65
CA VAL A 79 0.17 6.19 12.70
C VAL A 79 0.32 5.56 11.32
N TRP A 80 0.20 6.36 10.27
CA TRP A 80 0.34 5.95 8.88
C TRP A 80 1.81 6.05 8.45
N LYS A 81 2.47 4.91 8.34
CA LYS A 81 3.84 4.78 7.84
C LYS A 81 3.86 4.73 6.32
N ARG A 82 5.02 4.60 5.74
CA ARG A 82 5.22 4.27 4.33
C ARG A 82 5.23 2.77 4.10
N VAL A 83 5.13 2.34 2.85
CA VAL A 83 5.30 0.94 2.48
C VAL A 83 6.27 0.77 1.32
N LEU A 84 6.91 -0.38 1.30
CA LEU A 84 7.77 -0.82 0.21
C LEU A 84 7.53 -2.30 -0.02
N ASP A 85 7.44 -2.72 -1.28
CA ASP A 85 7.34 -4.15 -1.60
C ASP A 85 8.71 -4.84 -1.54
N MET A 86 9.30 -4.76 -0.36
CA MET A 86 10.56 -5.41 -0.01
C MET A 86 10.59 -5.65 1.49
N ASN A 87 10.92 -6.86 1.91
CA ASN A 87 11.10 -7.16 3.33
C ASN A 87 12.48 -6.69 3.80
N ASP A 88 12.59 -5.42 4.12
CA ASP A 88 13.82 -4.78 4.58
C ASP A 88 13.67 -4.30 6.04
N ARG A 89 14.40 -4.94 6.95
CA ARG A 89 14.37 -4.62 8.38
C ARG A 89 15.04 -3.28 8.70
N ALA A 90 16.00 -2.85 7.88
CA ALA A 90 16.73 -1.60 8.10
C ALA A 90 15.83 -0.38 7.93
N LEU A 91 14.75 -0.50 7.15
CA LEU A 91 13.82 0.59 6.86
C LEU A 91 12.61 0.64 7.80
N ARG A 92 12.48 -0.25 8.78
CA ARG A 92 11.30 -0.29 9.67
C ARG A 92 11.19 0.88 10.64
N SER A 93 12.31 1.48 10.99
CA SER A 93 12.37 2.68 11.82
C SER A 93 13.47 3.58 11.28
N ILE A 94 13.09 4.72 10.76
CA ILE A 94 13.99 5.71 10.16
C ILE A 94 13.57 7.11 10.57
N ASN A 95 14.50 8.04 10.49
CA ASN A 95 14.19 9.46 10.58
C ASN A 95 14.04 10.04 9.17
N ILE A 96 12.96 10.74 8.94
CA ILE A 96 12.65 11.40 7.67
C ILE A 96 12.69 12.92 7.81
N ASN A 97 12.65 13.62 6.67
CA ASN A 97 12.64 15.09 6.57
C ASN A 97 13.89 15.75 7.17
N LEU A 98 15.03 15.06 7.14
CA LEU A 98 16.32 15.64 7.48
C LEU A 98 16.82 16.56 6.35
N GLY A 99 17.71 17.51 6.66
CA GLY A 99 18.31 18.41 5.66
C GLY A 99 17.80 19.86 5.71
N GLY A 100 17.14 20.23 6.79
CA GLY A 100 16.74 21.63 7.06
C GLY A 100 15.28 21.94 6.75
N VAL A 101 14.92 23.19 6.92
CA VAL A 101 13.52 23.67 6.94
C VAL A 101 12.78 23.38 5.62
N ALA A 102 13.49 23.37 4.51
CA ALA A 102 12.90 23.10 3.20
C ALA A 102 12.40 21.66 3.03
N ASN A 103 12.90 20.74 3.85
CA ASN A 103 12.54 19.33 3.78
C ASN A 103 11.41 18.92 4.74
N GLY A 104 10.82 19.86 5.46
CA GLY A 104 9.71 19.62 6.36
C GLY A 104 10.13 19.41 7.83
N PHE A 105 9.29 18.70 8.58
CA PHE A 105 9.51 18.45 10.01
C PHE A 105 10.17 17.08 10.22
N PRO A 106 11.37 17.04 10.83
CA PRO A 106 12.00 15.77 11.18
C PRO A 106 11.10 14.94 12.10
N ARG A 107 10.90 13.69 11.75
CA ARG A 107 10.11 12.74 12.55
C ARG A 107 10.54 11.30 12.30
N GLU A 108 10.18 10.44 13.22
CA GLU A 108 10.27 9.01 13.00
C GLU A 108 9.20 8.54 11.98
N ASP A 109 9.59 7.66 11.11
CA ASP A 109 8.74 6.95 10.16
C ASP A 109 9.33 5.55 9.91
N GLY A 110 8.82 4.85 8.94
CA GLY A 110 9.35 3.55 8.50
C GLY A 110 8.66 3.06 7.27
N PHE A 111 9.21 1.99 6.71
CA PHE A 111 8.60 1.26 5.61
C PHE A 111 8.13 -0.09 6.10
N ASP A 112 6.82 -0.29 6.11
CA ASP A 112 6.23 -1.60 6.27
C ASP A 112 6.17 -2.30 4.90
N ILE A 113 5.98 -3.61 4.88
CA ILE A 113 5.84 -4.32 3.63
C ILE A 113 4.47 -4.05 3.01
N THR A 114 4.40 -3.88 1.70
CA THR A 114 3.15 -3.51 0.98
C THR A 114 1.97 -4.44 1.29
N VAL A 115 2.21 -5.73 1.46
CA VAL A 115 1.15 -6.71 1.81
C VAL A 115 0.49 -6.47 3.16
N ALA A 116 1.14 -5.72 4.06
CA ALA A 116 0.58 -5.35 5.35
C ALA A 116 -0.21 -4.03 5.30
N SER A 117 -0.34 -3.43 4.12
CA SER A 117 -1.12 -2.20 3.94
C SER A 117 -2.60 -2.43 4.26
N GLU A 118 -3.19 -1.50 5.04
CA GLU A 118 -4.63 -1.47 5.27
C GLU A 118 -5.43 -1.32 3.97
N ILE A 119 -4.86 -0.64 2.96
CA ILE A 119 -5.47 -0.52 1.63
C ILE A 119 -5.65 -1.88 0.98
N MET A 120 -4.69 -2.80 1.14
CA MET A 120 -4.82 -4.18 0.64
C MET A 120 -6.03 -4.89 1.25
N ALA A 121 -6.21 -4.78 2.56
CA ALA A 121 -7.36 -5.37 3.25
C ALA A 121 -8.68 -4.73 2.82
N ILE A 122 -8.72 -3.41 2.72
CA ILE A 122 -9.90 -2.65 2.26
C ILE A 122 -10.28 -3.06 0.86
N PHE A 123 -9.31 -3.16 -0.05
CA PHE A 123 -9.54 -3.57 -1.42
C PHE A 123 -10.17 -4.97 -1.51
N CYS A 124 -9.62 -5.93 -0.76
CA CYS A 124 -10.15 -7.30 -0.73
C CYS A 124 -11.58 -7.41 -0.18
N LEU A 125 -12.03 -6.42 0.61
CA LEU A 125 -13.33 -6.42 1.28
C LEU A 125 -14.34 -5.46 0.65
N ALA A 126 -13.93 -4.57 -0.25
CA ALA A 126 -14.81 -3.63 -0.91
C ALA A 126 -15.72 -4.31 -1.94
N ASN A 127 -16.98 -3.91 -1.98
CA ASN A 127 -17.97 -4.49 -2.90
C ASN A 127 -18.02 -3.77 -4.25
N ASN A 128 -17.67 -2.48 -4.27
CA ASN A 128 -17.64 -1.61 -5.45
C ASN A 128 -16.75 -0.39 -5.19
N LEU A 129 -16.60 0.48 -6.18
CA LEU A 129 -15.73 1.65 -6.08
C LEU A 129 -16.20 2.67 -5.03
N GLU A 130 -17.50 2.84 -4.85
CA GLU A 130 -18.05 3.77 -3.85
C GLU A 130 -17.76 3.27 -2.43
N ASP A 131 -17.92 1.98 -2.19
CA ASP A 131 -17.57 1.32 -0.92
C ASP A 131 -16.06 1.40 -0.68
N LEU A 132 -15.25 1.19 -1.72
CA LEU A 132 -13.78 1.34 -1.66
C LEU A 132 -13.39 2.75 -1.24
N GLU A 133 -13.91 3.79 -1.91
CA GLU A 133 -13.61 5.19 -1.60
C GLU A 133 -14.05 5.56 -0.19
N SER A 134 -15.24 5.13 0.22
CA SER A 134 -15.76 5.36 1.56
C SER A 134 -14.87 4.73 2.64
N ARG A 135 -14.43 3.50 2.45
CA ARG A 135 -13.55 2.80 3.40
C ARG A 135 -12.18 3.46 3.46
N ILE A 136 -11.57 3.80 2.32
CA ILE A 136 -10.30 4.52 2.25
C ILE A 136 -10.41 5.87 2.99
N GLY A 137 -11.51 6.59 2.80
CA GLY A 137 -11.75 7.85 3.48
C GLY A 137 -11.77 7.75 5.01
N ASN A 138 -12.13 6.60 5.55
CA ASN A 138 -12.22 6.35 6.99
C ASN A 138 -10.94 5.78 7.62
N ILE A 139 -9.87 5.62 6.86
CA ILE A 139 -8.56 5.24 7.41
C ILE A 139 -8.10 6.31 8.40
N THR A 140 -7.74 5.89 9.62
CA THR A 140 -7.12 6.77 10.61
C THR A 140 -5.64 6.95 10.28
N VAL A 141 -5.22 8.19 10.06
CA VAL A 141 -3.84 8.49 9.62
C VAL A 141 -2.97 9.09 10.72
N ALA A 142 -3.59 9.83 11.63
CA ALA A 142 -2.89 10.53 12.70
C ALA A 142 -3.87 10.92 13.81
N TYR A 143 -3.32 11.55 14.85
CA TYR A 143 -4.11 12.18 15.90
C TYR A 143 -3.71 13.63 16.07
N THR A 144 -4.64 14.48 16.47
CA THR A 144 -4.38 15.85 16.90
C THR A 144 -3.62 15.86 18.23
N ARG A 145 -3.12 17.05 18.64
CA ARG A 145 -2.54 17.23 19.97
C ARG A 145 -3.53 16.90 21.10
N ASP A 146 -4.81 17.08 20.85
CA ASP A 146 -5.91 16.74 21.78
C ASP A 146 -6.38 15.29 21.66
N LYS A 147 -5.62 14.45 20.96
CA LYS A 147 -5.87 13.01 20.76
C LYS A 147 -7.15 12.68 19.96
N LYS A 148 -7.65 13.60 19.16
CA LYS A 148 -8.75 13.33 18.24
C LYS A 148 -8.22 12.67 16.98
N PRO A 149 -8.87 11.61 16.47
CA PRO A 149 -8.42 10.94 15.24
C PRO A 149 -8.58 11.86 14.03
N ILE A 150 -7.68 11.73 13.09
CA ILE A 150 -7.70 12.38 11.77
C ILE A 150 -7.76 11.27 10.74
N TYR A 151 -8.65 11.44 9.77
CA TYR A 151 -8.93 10.44 8.75
C TYR A 151 -8.40 10.88 7.37
N ALA A 152 -8.23 9.93 6.47
CA ALA A 152 -7.79 10.20 5.10
C ALA A 152 -8.72 11.19 4.36
N LYS A 153 -10.03 11.15 4.64
CA LYS A 153 -11.01 12.10 4.09
C LYS A 153 -10.79 13.54 4.54
N ASP A 154 -10.23 13.76 5.73
CA ASP A 154 -9.94 15.11 6.23
C ASP A 154 -8.81 15.77 5.42
N LEU A 155 -7.95 14.95 4.81
CA LEU A 155 -6.91 15.34 3.85
C LEU A 155 -7.41 15.33 2.40
N LYS A 156 -8.67 14.96 2.15
CA LYS A 156 -9.26 14.77 0.80
C LYS A 156 -8.50 13.76 -0.05
N ALA A 157 -7.92 12.74 0.59
CA ALA A 157 -7.03 11.78 -0.05
C ALA A 157 -7.78 10.63 -0.73
N GLN A 158 -9.03 10.32 -0.34
CA GLN A 158 -9.76 9.14 -0.77
C GLN A 158 -9.93 9.06 -2.30
N GLY A 159 -10.32 10.15 -2.94
CA GLY A 159 -10.50 10.17 -4.40
C GLY A 159 -9.20 9.87 -5.16
N PRO A 160 -8.11 10.66 -4.96
CA PRO A 160 -6.82 10.38 -5.58
C PRO A 160 -6.28 8.98 -5.33
N MET A 161 -6.47 8.42 -4.12
CA MET A 161 -6.06 7.06 -3.80
C MET A 161 -6.87 6.02 -4.58
N THR A 162 -8.18 6.19 -4.68
CA THR A 162 -9.06 5.30 -5.45
C THR A 162 -8.72 5.32 -6.94
N VAL A 163 -8.46 6.52 -7.50
CA VAL A 163 -8.04 6.68 -8.89
C VAL A 163 -6.69 6.01 -9.14
N SER A 164 -5.72 6.18 -8.25
CA SER A 164 -4.41 5.53 -8.37
C SER A 164 -4.54 4.02 -8.48
N TYR A 165 -5.41 3.41 -7.67
CA TYR A 165 -5.67 1.99 -7.74
C TYR A 165 -6.32 1.58 -9.07
N THR A 166 -7.39 2.25 -9.49
CA THR A 166 -8.16 1.87 -10.69
C THR A 166 -7.39 2.04 -12.00
N HIS A 167 -6.38 2.90 -12.03
CA HIS A 167 -5.59 3.17 -13.23
C HIS A 167 -4.23 2.47 -13.28
N LEU A 168 -3.71 2.02 -12.14
CA LEU A 168 -2.41 1.35 -12.07
C LEU A 168 -2.49 -0.17 -12.10
N THR A 169 -3.66 -0.74 -11.78
CA THR A 169 -3.88 -2.18 -11.90
C THR A 169 -4.04 -2.57 -13.35
N LEU A 170 -3.40 -3.65 -13.76
CA LEU A 170 -3.67 -4.25 -15.06
C LEU A 170 -5.11 -4.79 -15.07
N PRO A 171 -5.86 -4.59 -16.17
CA PRO A 171 -7.19 -5.19 -16.27
C PRO A 171 -7.05 -6.71 -16.19
N THR A 172 -7.52 -7.30 -15.09
CA THR A 172 -7.57 -8.74 -14.88
C THR A 172 -8.76 -9.38 -15.63
N THR A 173 -9.44 -8.60 -16.43
CA THR A 173 -10.54 -9.07 -17.26
C THR A 173 -10.04 -9.30 -18.66
N THR A 174 -9.85 -10.50 -18.99
CA THR A 174 -10.26 -11.17 -20.21
C THR A 174 -9.45 -12.44 -20.36
N ILE A 175 -10.00 -13.46 -19.88
CA ILE A 175 -9.93 -14.74 -20.58
C ILE A 175 -11.35 -15.20 -20.81
#